data_dba73e5976c6c41e885477994c37bbef
#
_entry.id   dba73e5976c6c41e885477994c37bbef
#
_cell.length_a   1.000
_cell.length_b   1.000
_cell.length_c   1.000
_cell.angle_alpha   90.00
_cell.angle_beta   90.00
_cell.angle_gamma   90.00
#
_symmetry.space_group_name_H-M   'P 1'
#
loop_
_entity.id
_entity.type
_entity.pdbx_description
1 polymer ?
#
loop_
_entity_poly.entity_id
_entity_poly.type
_entity_poly.pdbx_seq_one_letter_code
_entity_poly.pdbx_strand_id
1 'polypeptide(L)'
;MAKRALVSLLAALAAGCHRPPATLPGAEPEIRVGLVTGAATVRLGGDGELFVTDDGSGQPVTAIPAGETWTAVADSAGAGVQLVRPDSTRTESHRGVSVVNVTEDRFAMVNGRRYRGRVGIFRTRGGLTTVNRLPVDAYVAGVLGLELGARRSDELEALLAQAIVSRTFALRNRGRWESDGFDATADTRDQVYFGVVAETPQVWEAVRATAGEVLMYRGELVDAFFHSTCGYSTAGVEEAFKGAQPRPYLKPVSDARGGGHYYCDLSPRFRWREQWDAQQLRAILSRTLPAVMNVGGDVLQRITDVEVTQTTRSGRVGELRIVFERGDVRIPGTDVRAVLRPDAGSLLQSSAFQVTVTKSDGALSRLVAAGAGSGHGVGFCQWGAIGRARAGQRHREILTTYFPGTSVEKLY
;
A
#
# COMPACT_ATOMS: atom_id res chain seq x y z
N MET A 1 48.31 -30.97 62.89
CA MET A 1 46.91 -30.43 62.73
C MET A 1 47.00 -29.14 61.95
N ALA A 2 46.79 -29.19 60.64
CA ALA A 2 46.93 -28.05 59.73
C ALA A 2 45.57 -27.53 59.33
N LYS A 3 45.25 -26.26 59.65
CA LYS A 3 44.04 -25.57 59.21
C LYS A 3 44.33 -24.94 57.85
N ARG A 4 43.63 -25.40 56.81
CA ARG A 4 43.63 -24.79 55.49
C ARG A 4 42.66 -23.61 55.49
N ALA A 5 43.15 -22.41 55.15
CA ALA A 5 42.37 -21.25 54.91
C ALA A 5 41.91 -21.26 53.42
N LEU A 6 40.61 -21.14 53.21
CA LEU A 6 40.00 -21.05 51.89
C LEU A 6 39.92 -19.56 51.52
N VAL A 7 40.66 -19.13 50.49
CA VAL A 7 40.56 -17.79 49.91
C VAL A 7 39.54 -17.83 48.78
N SER A 8 38.41 -17.19 48.99
CA SER A 8 37.37 -17.02 47.94
C SER A 8 37.73 -15.84 47.03
N LEU A 9 38.04 -16.15 45.79
CA LEU A 9 38.26 -15.16 44.73
C LEU A 9 36.91 -14.76 44.11
N LEU A 10 36.40 -13.55 44.41
CA LEU A 10 35.26 -12.97 43.71
C LEU A 10 35.75 -12.45 42.33
N ALA A 11 35.38 -13.14 41.26
CA ALA A 11 35.51 -12.65 39.90
C ALA A 11 34.35 -11.71 39.58
N ALA A 12 34.62 -10.42 39.50
CA ALA A 12 33.66 -9.44 38.99
C ALA A 12 33.49 -9.61 37.47
N LEU A 13 32.35 -10.15 37.02
CA LEU A 13 31.94 -10.17 35.64
C LEU A 13 31.58 -8.75 35.22
N ALA A 14 32.46 -8.06 34.52
CA ALA A 14 32.16 -6.85 33.78
C ALA A 14 31.31 -7.25 32.59
N ALA A 15 29.98 -6.99 32.68
CA ALA A 15 29.06 -7.08 31.58
C ALA A 15 29.37 -5.94 30.58
N GLY A 16 30.31 -6.17 29.70
CA GLY A 16 30.59 -5.31 28.56
C GLY A 16 29.36 -5.37 27.63
N CYS A 17 28.65 -4.24 27.47
CA CYS A 17 27.66 -4.07 26.42
C CYS A 17 28.35 -4.30 25.08
N HIS A 18 28.30 -5.51 24.56
CA HIS A 18 28.67 -5.79 23.17
C HIS A 18 27.61 -5.14 22.28
N ARG A 19 27.92 -3.93 21.82
CA ARG A 19 27.24 -3.35 20.66
C ARG A 19 27.62 -4.24 19.47
N PRO A 20 26.67 -4.90 18.79
CA PRO A 20 27.02 -5.68 17.61
C PRO A 20 27.75 -4.74 16.63
N PRO A 21 28.79 -5.20 15.93
CA PRO A 21 29.47 -4.37 14.95
C PRO A 21 28.44 -3.87 13.94
N ALA A 22 28.51 -2.58 13.63
CA ALA A 22 27.69 -1.98 12.56
C ALA A 22 27.96 -2.81 11.29
N THR A 23 27.01 -3.59 10.86
CA THR A 23 27.07 -4.28 9.57
C THR A 23 27.20 -3.19 8.51
N LEU A 24 28.20 -3.29 7.65
CA LEU A 24 28.32 -2.42 6.48
C LEU A 24 26.98 -2.44 5.73
N PRO A 25 26.49 -1.29 5.23
CA PRO A 25 25.28 -1.26 4.44
C PRO A 25 25.36 -2.33 3.35
N GLY A 26 24.35 -3.18 3.26
CA GLY A 26 24.24 -4.18 2.20
C GLY A 26 24.07 -3.54 0.83
N ALA A 27 24.15 -4.34 -0.24
CA ALA A 27 23.77 -3.88 -1.56
C ALA A 27 22.26 -3.52 -1.56
N GLU A 28 21.88 -2.52 -2.35
CA GLU A 28 20.48 -2.13 -2.51
C GLU A 28 19.64 -3.33 -2.95
N PRO A 29 18.57 -3.68 -2.22
CA PRO A 29 17.70 -4.79 -2.58
C PRO A 29 16.92 -4.52 -3.87
N GLU A 30 16.69 -5.57 -4.66
CA GLU A 30 15.70 -5.52 -5.74
C GLU A 30 14.30 -5.88 -5.23
N ILE A 31 13.28 -5.35 -5.91
CA ILE A 31 11.88 -5.73 -5.75
C ILE A 31 11.31 -6.21 -7.09
N ARG A 32 10.42 -7.19 -7.02
CA ARG A 32 9.69 -7.75 -8.15
C ARG A 32 8.24 -7.27 -8.09
N VAL A 33 7.81 -6.49 -9.09
CA VAL A 33 6.47 -5.90 -9.14
C VAL A 33 5.64 -6.59 -10.24
N GLY A 34 4.54 -7.22 -9.86
CA GLY A 34 3.57 -7.78 -10.80
C GLY A 34 2.81 -6.67 -11.52
N LEU A 35 3.11 -6.45 -12.80
CA LEU A 35 2.50 -5.41 -13.63
C LEU A 35 1.18 -5.85 -14.25
N VAL A 36 1.15 -7.11 -14.71
CA VAL A 36 0.01 -7.72 -15.39
C VAL A 36 -0.06 -9.18 -14.96
N THR A 37 -1.24 -9.69 -14.70
CA THR A 37 -1.48 -11.09 -14.36
C THR A 37 -2.64 -11.65 -15.16
N GLY A 38 -2.50 -12.87 -15.67
CA GLY A 38 -3.58 -13.56 -16.38
C GLY A 38 -3.94 -12.99 -17.75
N ALA A 39 -3.03 -12.24 -18.41
CA ALA A 39 -3.31 -11.65 -19.70
C ALA A 39 -3.19 -12.69 -20.85
N ALA A 40 -4.03 -12.54 -21.87
CA ALA A 40 -3.89 -13.32 -23.09
C ALA A 40 -2.68 -12.88 -23.92
N THR A 41 -2.40 -11.58 -23.93
CA THR A 41 -1.29 -10.96 -24.67
C THR A 41 -0.69 -9.82 -23.88
N VAL A 42 0.60 -9.52 -24.12
CA VAL A 42 1.31 -8.37 -23.54
C VAL A 42 2.09 -7.69 -24.65
N ARG A 43 1.90 -6.37 -24.82
CA ARG A 43 2.68 -5.58 -25.78
C ARG A 43 3.99 -5.14 -25.13
N LEU A 44 5.10 -5.38 -25.84
CA LEU A 44 6.45 -5.01 -25.47
C LEU A 44 7.05 -4.06 -26.49
N GLY A 45 7.74 -3.05 -26.04
CA GLY A 45 8.51 -2.11 -26.85
C GLY A 45 9.45 -1.29 -26.00
N GLY A 46 10.15 -0.35 -26.59
CA GLY A 46 11.07 0.53 -25.87
C GLY A 46 11.30 1.83 -26.61
N ASP A 47 11.73 2.86 -25.88
CA ASP A 47 12.26 4.10 -26.46
C ASP A 47 13.76 3.98 -26.83
N GLY A 48 14.36 2.82 -26.57
CA GLY A 48 15.63 2.31 -27.05
C GLY A 48 15.51 0.85 -27.45
N GLU A 49 16.60 0.27 -27.96
CA GLU A 49 16.67 -1.15 -28.29
C GLU A 49 16.55 -1.98 -27.00
N LEU A 50 15.70 -3.03 -27.03
CA LEU A 50 15.55 -3.97 -25.94
C LEU A 50 16.29 -5.28 -26.23
N PHE A 51 17.16 -5.67 -25.35
CA PHE A 51 17.79 -6.96 -25.36
C PHE A 51 16.88 -8.00 -24.70
N VAL A 52 16.57 -9.08 -25.40
CA VAL A 52 15.68 -10.13 -24.94
C VAL A 52 16.49 -11.38 -24.62
N THR A 53 16.31 -11.90 -23.41
CA THR A 53 16.94 -13.17 -22.97
C THR A 53 15.87 -14.17 -22.54
N ASP A 54 16.19 -15.43 -22.58
CA ASP A 54 15.45 -16.48 -21.88
C ASP A 54 15.58 -16.29 -20.37
N ASP A 55 14.48 -16.21 -19.64
CA ASP A 55 14.46 -15.89 -18.20
C ASP A 55 15.09 -16.99 -17.33
N GLY A 56 15.12 -18.23 -17.79
CA GLY A 56 15.69 -19.38 -17.08
C GLY A 56 17.19 -19.56 -17.31
N SER A 57 17.63 -19.48 -18.56
CA SER A 57 19.04 -19.73 -18.94
C SER A 57 19.88 -18.45 -19.04
N GLY A 58 19.23 -17.28 -19.18
CA GLY A 58 19.90 -16.01 -19.45
C GLY A 58 20.47 -15.88 -20.88
N GLN A 59 20.24 -16.90 -21.72
CA GLN A 59 20.76 -16.90 -23.10
C GLN A 59 20.07 -15.85 -23.97
N PRO A 60 20.78 -15.21 -24.90
CA PRO A 60 20.18 -14.29 -25.85
C PRO A 60 19.09 -14.98 -26.69
N VAL A 61 17.94 -14.31 -26.84
CA VAL A 61 16.85 -14.75 -27.71
C VAL A 61 16.78 -13.89 -28.96
N THR A 62 16.72 -12.56 -28.78
CA THR A 62 16.59 -11.59 -29.88
C THR A 62 16.77 -10.17 -29.34
N ALA A 63 16.65 -9.18 -30.20
CA ALA A 63 16.50 -7.77 -29.83
C ALA A 63 15.21 -7.19 -30.42
N ILE A 64 14.56 -6.30 -29.69
CA ILE A 64 13.43 -5.51 -30.21
C ILE A 64 13.97 -4.11 -30.55
N PRO A 65 13.93 -3.70 -31.83
CA PRO A 65 14.43 -2.39 -32.24
C PRO A 65 13.72 -1.23 -31.53
N ALA A 66 14.43 -0.13 -31.35
CA ALA A 66 13.86 1.08 -30.76
C ALA A 66 12.61 1.52 -31.54
N GLY A 67 11.53 1.82 -30.81
CA GLY A 67 10.26 2.28 -31.37
C GLY A 67 9.37 1.16 -31.94
N GLU A 68 9.86 -0.07 -32.08
CA GLU A 68 9.00 -1.19 -32.43
C GLU A 68 8.20 -1.70 -31.23
N THR A 69 7.03 -2.27 -31.51
CA THR A 69 6.19 -2.95 -30.51
C THR A 69 5.91 -4.37 -30.94
N TRP A 70 6.35 -5.34 -30.15
CA TRP A 70 6.10 -6.75 -30.35
C TRP A 70 5.05 -7.24 -29.33
N THR A 71 4.45 -8.39 -29.59
CA THR A 71 3.42 -8.97 -28.72
C THR A 71 3.90 -10.28 -28.14
N ALA A 72 3.98 -10.36 -26.80
CA ALA A 72 4.15 -11.63 -26.13
C ALA A 72 2.82 -12.37 -26.09
N VAL A 73 2.85 -13.66 -26.45
CA VAL A 73 1.70 -14.59 -26.44
C VAL A 73 2.11 -15.89 -25.78
N ALA A 74 1.14 -16.62 -25.25
CA ALA A 74 1.37 -18.00 -24.87
C ALA A 74 1.61 -18.87 -26.14
N ASP A 75 2.51 -19.81 -26.06
CA ASP A 75 2.67 -20.76 -27.17
C ASP A 75 1.44 -21.68 -27.35
N SER A 76 1.32 -22.32 -28.51
CA SER A 76 0.19 -23.18 -28.81
C SER A 76 0.16 -24.46 -27.96
N ALA A 77 1.30 -24.93 -27.47
CA ALA A 77 1.41 -26.06 -26.54
C ALA A 77 1.05 -25.66 -25.10
N GLY A 78 0.93 -24.34 -24.84
CA GLY A 78 0.45 -23.81 -23.57
C GLY A 78 1.48 -23.81 -22.45
N ALA A 79 2.76 -24.06 -22.72
CA ALA A 79 3.80 -24.18 -21.70
C ALA A 79 4.77 -22.99 -21.65
N GLY A 80 4.87 -22.19 -22.72
CA GLY A 80 5.86 -21.13 -22.86
C GLY A 80 5.30 -19.81 -23.38
N VAL A 81 6.23 -18.91 -23.66
CA VAL A 81 6.01 -17.57 -24.20
C VAL A 81 6.72 -17.47 -25.55
N GLN A 82 6.04 -16.92 -26.53
CA GLN A 82 6.60 -16.51 -27.82
C GLN A 82 6.43 -15.00 -28.01
N LEU A 83 7.38 -14.38 -28.69
CA LEU A 83 7.26 -12.98 -29.12
C LEU A 83 6.85 -12.96 -30.61
N VAL A 84 5.79 -12.24 -30.90
CA VAL A 84 5.25 -12.01 -32.23
C VAL A 84 5.73 -10.66 -32.73
N ARG A 85 6.42 -10.63 -33.87
CA ARG A 85 6.90 -9.43 -34.54
C ARG A 85 5.78 -8.70 -35.30
N PRO A 86 6.00 -7.46 -35.74
CA PRO A 86 5.02 -6.72 -36.54
C PRO A 86 4.63 -7.43 -37.85
N ASP A 87 5.54 -8.21 -38.45
CA ASP A 87 5.33 -9.02 -39.65
C ASP A 87 4.62 -10.39 -39.37
N SER A 88 4.15 -10.59 -38.13
CA SER A 88 3.52 -11.80 -37.64
C SER A 88 4.43 -13.02 -37.49
N THR A 89 5.73 -12.91 -37.73
CA THR A 89 6.69 -13.97 -37.42
C THR A 89 6.86 -14.14 -35.92
N ARG A 90 7.23 -15.33 -35.46
CA ARG A 90 7.35 -15.63 -34.02
C ARG A 90 8.75 -16.11 -33.69
N THR A 91 9.16 -15.83 -32.44
CA THR A 91 10.34 -16.47 -31.85
C THR A 91 10.06 -17.95 -31.55
N GLU A 92 11.11 -18.69 -31.20
CA GLU A 92 10.95 -19.95 -30.50
C GLU A 92 10.21 -19.77 -29.18
N SER A 93 9.66 -20.85 -28.62
CA SER A 93 8.98 -20.85 -27.33
C SER A 93 9.99 -20.94 -26.19
N HIS A 94 9.84 -20.08 -25.19
CA HIS A 94 10.66 -20.04 -23.98
C HIS A 94 9.77 -20.19 -22.75
N ARG A 95 10.26 -20.74 -21.63
CA ARG A 95 9.49 -20.80 -20.37
C ARG A 95 9.13 -19.41 -19.87
N GLY A 96 10.00 -18.46 -20.10
CA GLY A 96 9.83 -17.04 -19.86
C GLY A 96 10.88 -16.24 -20.61
N VAL A 97 10.60 -14.99 -20.86
CA VAL A 97 11.55 -14.04 -21.46
C VAL A 97 11.77 -12.85 -20.55
N SER A 98 12.98 -12.37 -20.51
CA SER A 98 13.34 -11.12 -19.84
C SER A 98 13.78 -10.10 -20.84
N VAL A 99 13.33 -8.85 -20.69
CA VAL A 99 13.74 -7.73 -21.51
C VAL A 99 14.39 -6.65 -20.66
N VAL A 100 15.48 -6.11 -21.17
CA VAL A 100 16.19 -4.98 -20.57
C VAL A 100 16.55 -4.00 -21.67
N ASN A 101 16.54 -2.70 -21.35
CA ASN A 101 17.03 -1.71 -22.29
C ASN A 101 18.56 -1.76 -22.36
N VAL A 102 19.12 -1.66 -23.53
CA VAL A 102 20.57 -1.68 -23.75
C VAL A 102 21.22 -0.38 -23.24
N THR A 103 20.46 0.71 -23.23
CA THR A 103 20.92 2.06 -22.83
C THR A 103 20.30 2.45 -21.49
N GLU A 104 21.07 2.89 -20.52
CA GLU A 104 20.63 3.20 -19.14
C GLU A 104 19.51 4.26 -19.08
N ASP A 105 19.53 5.27 -19.97
CA ASP A 105 18.55 6.37 -20.01
C ASP A 105 17.29 6.05 -20.85
N ARG A 106 17.15 4.81 -21.28
CA ARG A 106 16.00 4.35 -22.05
C ARG A 106 15.17 3.35 -21.26
N PHE A 107 13.91 3.19 -21.63
CA PHE A 107 12.96 2.43 -20.85
C PHE A 107 12.29 1.33 -21.66
N ALA A 108 12.11 0.18 -21.03
CA ALA A 108 11.21 -0.84 -21.57
C ALA A 108 9.75 -0.37 -21.40
N MET A 109 8.91 -0.69 -22.39
CA MET A 109 7.48 -0.40 -22.37
C MET A 109 6.67 -1.69 -22.28
N VAL A 110 5.73 -1.72 -21.33
CA VAL A 110 4.72 -2.77 -21.20
C VAL A 110 3.35 -2.13 -21.39
N ASN A 111 2.61 -2.57 -22.39
CA ASN A 111 1.30 -2.03 -22.73
C ASN A 111 1.28 -0.49 -22.86
N GLY A 112 2.38 0.09 -23.38
CA GLY A 112 2.56 1.53 -23.58
C GLY A 112 3.03 2.32 -22.35
N ARG A 113 3.28 1.68 -21.20
CA ARG A 113 3.87 2.31 -20.01
C ARG A 113 5.35 2.00 -19.90
N ARG A 114 6.14 3.01 -19.54
CA ARG A 114 7.61 2.93 -19.40
C ARG A 114 8.04 2.46 -18.03
N TYR A 115 9.02 1.57 -17.98
CA TYR A 115 9.54 0.98 -16.74
C TYR A 115 11.06 0.95 -16.73
N ARG A 116 11.65 1.20 -15.56
CA ARG A 116 13.08 1.00 -15.27
C ARG A 116 13.38 -0.46 -14.99
N GLY A 117 14.65 -0.82 -15.07
CA GLY A 117 15.11 -2.16 -14.73
C GLY A 117 14.73 -3.20 -15.77
N ARG A 118 14.52 -4.43 -15.34
CA ARG A 118 14.24 -5.59 -16.19
C ARG A 118 12.76 -5.94 -16.13
N VAL A 119 12.19 -6.33 -17.27
CA VAL A 119 10.82 -6.84 -17.34
C VAL A 119 10.85 -8.32 -17.73
N GLY A 120 10.36 -9.19 -16.86
CA GLY A 120 10.16 -10.60 -17.13
C GLY A 120 8.72 -10.90 -17.54
N ILE A 121 8.53 -11.83 -18.48
CA ILE A 121 7.22 -12.35 -18.88
C ILE A 121 7.28 -13.86 -18.86
N PHE A 122 6.36 -14.47 -18.16
CA PHE A 122 6.23 -15.92 -18.08
C PHE A 122 4.75 -16.33 -18.02
N ARG A 123 4.51 -17.59 -18.24
CA ARG A 123 3.17 -18.14 -18.20
C ARG A 123 2.79 -18.61 -16.80
N THR A 124 1.56 -18.28 -16.39
CA THR A 124 0.89 -18.85 -15.22
C THR A 124 -0.41 -19.57 -15.65
N ARG A 125 -1.10 -20.22 -14.71
CA ARG A 125 -2.37 -20.90 -15.00
C ARG A 125 -3.43 -19.98 -15.61
N GLY A 126 -3.42 -18.68 -15.24
CA GLY A 126 -4.40 -17.69 -15.71
C GLY A 126 -4.04 -17.01 -17.03
N GLY A 127 -2.85 -17.25 -17.59
CA GLY A 127 -2.33 -16.55 -18.78
C GLY A 127 -0.91 -16.04 -18.59
N LEU A 128 -0.55 -14.94 -19.25
CA LEU A 128 0.76 -14.33 -19.10
C LEU A 128 0.81 -13.47 -17.83
N THR A 129 1.90 -13.59 -17.09
CA THR A 129 2.27 -12.71 -15.99
C THR A 129 3.50 -11.91 -16.38
N THR A 130 3.46 -10.60 -16.12
CA THR A 130 4.56 -9.67 -16.41
C THR A 130 5.05 -9.08 -15.09
N VAL A 131 6.36 -9.16 -14.86
CA VAL A 131 7.01 -8.73 -13.61
C VAL A 131 8.13 -7.75 -13.94
N ASN A 132 8.09 -6.58 -13.28
CA ASN A 132 9.19 -5.61 -13.33
C ASN A 132 10.14 -5.86 -12.16
N ARG A 133 11.42 -6.06 -12.45
CA ARG A 133 12.51 -6.26 -11.47
C ARG A 133 13.41 -5.03 -11.48
N LEU A 134 13.54 -4.37 -10.34
CA LEU A 134 14.30 -3.12 -10.24
C LEU A 134 14.80 -2.89 -8.81
N PRO A 135 15.83 -2.04 -8.63
CA PRO A 135 16.25 -1.58 -7.30
C PRO A 135 15.09 -0.93 -6.55
N VAL A 136 15.05 -1.11 -5.22
CA VAL A 136 13.93 -0.63 -4.40
C VAL A 136 13.76 0.89 -4.43
N ASP A 137 14.84 1.67 -4.57
CA ASP A 137 14.76 3.13 -4.66
C ASP A 137 14.13 3.57 -5.98
N ALA A 138 14.39 2.87 -7.08
CA ALA A 138 13.72 3.10 -8.35
C ALA A 138 12.21 2.73 -8.29
N TYR A 139 11.86 1.68 -7.55
CA TYR A 139 10.46 1.36 -7.24
C TYR A 139 9.80 2.48 -6.43
N VAL A 140 10.45 2.96 -5.36
CA VAL A 140 9.94 4.05 -4.53
C VAL A 140 9.71 5.31 -5.37
N ALA A 141 10.60 5.64 -6.31
CA ALA A 141 10.40 6.77 -7.24
C ALA A 141 9.13 6.59 -8.10
N GLY A 142 8.86 5.37 -8.57
CA GLY A 142 7.67 5.04 -9.34
C GLY A 142 6.36 5.03 -8.55
N VAL A 143 6.43 4.99 -7.22
CA VAL A 143 5.30 5.04 -6.28
C VAL A 143 5.07 6.45 -5.76
N LEU A 144 6.12 7.12 -5.30
CA LEU A 144 6.08 8.35 -4.52
C LEU A 144 5.35 9.49 -5.21
N GLY A 145 5.56 9.64 -6.52
CA GLY A 145 4.90 10.68 -7.32
C GLY A 145 3.39 10.49 -7.46
N LEU A 146 2.90 9.25 -7.36
CA LEU A 146 1.46 8.94 -7.39
C LEU A 146 0.82 9.09 -6.01
N GLU A 147 1.56 8.79 -4.96
CA GLU A 147 1.05 8.86 -3.58
C GLU A 147 0.93 10.30 -3.07
N LEU A 148 1.95 11.12 -3.27
CA LEU A 148 1.94 12.52 -2.82
C LEU A 148 1.98 13.54 -3.95
N GLY A 149 2.47 13.17 -5.14
CA GLY A 149 2.64 14.08 -6.27
C GLY A 149 3.72 15.14 -6.05
N ALA A 150 3.73 16.16 -6.92
CA ALA A 150 4.63 17.29 -6.76
C ALA A 150 4.26 18.10 -5.51
N ARG A 151 5.27 18.48 -4.72
CA ARG A 151 5.11 19.20 -3.47
C ARG A 151 5.76 20.58 -3.52
N ARG A 152 5.27 21.50 -2.72
CA ARG A 152 5.91 22.80 -2.49
C ARG A 152 7.20 22.59 -1.71
N SER A 153 8.09 23.58 -1.73
CA SER A 153 9.36 23.52 -0.99
C SER A 153 9.16 23.36 0.53
N ASP A 154 8.11 23.98 1.09
CA ASP A 154 7.74 23.86 2.50
C ASP A 154 7.05 22.52 2.87
N GLU A 155 6.83 21.64 1.87
CA GLU A 155 6.25 20.31 2.03
C GLU A 155 7.25 19.18 1.77
N LEU A 156 8.50 19.50 1.45
CA LEU A 156 9.53 18.51 1.08
C LEU A 156 9.73 17.45 2.19
N GLU A 157 9.68 17.83 3.45
CA GLU A 157 9.84 16.90 4.58
C GLU A 157 8.72 15.82 4.61
N ALA A 158 7.52 16.12 4.11
CA ALA A 158 6.48 15.12 3.95
C ALA A 158 6.80 14.12 2.83
N LEU A 159 7.42 14.60 1.74
CA LEU A 159 7.85 13.75 0.63
C LEU A 159 9.00 12.81 1.06
N LEU A 160 9.98 13.33 1.81
CA LEU A 160 11.06 12.54 2.43
C LEU A 160 10.49 11.46 3.36
N ALA A 161 9.53 11.83 4.23
CA ALA A 161 8.87 10.88 5.13
C ALA A 161 8.13 9.77 4.35
N GLN A 162 7.37 10.13 3.30
CA GLN A 162 6.66 9.15 2.48
C GLN A 162 7.61 8.22 1.74
N ALA A 163 8.77 8.70 1.27
CA ALA A 163 9.78 7.85 0.63
C ALA A 163 10.26 6.74 1.59
N ILE A 164 10.55 7.09 2.85
CA ILE A 164 10.95 6.13 3.89
C ILE A 164 9.80 5.15 4.20
N VAL A 165 8.57 5.64 4.33
CA VAL A 165 7.37 4.80 4.55
C VAL A 165 7.17 3.81 3.40
N SER A 166 7.22 4.29 2.15
CA SER A 166 7.02 3.45 0.96
C SER A 166 8.11 2.38 0.81
N ARG A 167 9.37 2.75 1.08
CA ARG A 167 10.50 1.81 1.10
C ARG A 167 10.35 0.74 2.17
N THR A 168 9.99 1.15 3.39
CA THR A 168 9.76 0.24 4.52
C THR A 168 8.64 -0.73 4.20
N PHE A 169 7.51 -0.23 3.67
CA PHE A 169 6.38 -1.05 3.28
C PHE A 169 6.77 -2.10 2.22
N ALA A 170 7.47 -1.68 1.17
CA ALA A 170 7.91 -2.58 0.10
C ALA A 170 8.81 -3.69 0.62
N LEU A 171 9.82 -3.35 1.42
CA LEU A 171 10.78 -4.31 1.97
C LEU A 171 10.16 -5.23 3.03
N ARG A 172 9.25 -4.71 3.86
CA ARG A 172 8.53 -5.49 4.88
C ARG A 172 7.62 -6.54 4.25
N ASN A 173 6.99 -6.21 3.13
CA ASN A 173 6.03 -7.09 2.43
C ASN A 173 6.65 -7.91 1.30
N ARG A 174 7.99 -7.88 1.15
CA ARG A 174 8.70 -8.66 0.14
C ARG A 174 8.38 -10.16 0.29
N GLY A 175 8.11 -10.83 -0.83
CA GLY A 175 7.71 -12.24 -0.86
C GLY A 175 6.22 -12.50 -0.58
N ARG A 176 5.41 -11.48 -0.34
CA ARG A 176 3.96 -11.64 -0.09
C ARG A 176 3.23 -12.38 -1.22
N TRP A 177 3.68 -12.20 -2.46
CA TRP A 177 3.13 -12.81 -3.67
C TRP A 177 4.11 -13.78 -4.32
N GLU A 178 4.96 -14.43 -3.52
CA GLU A 178 6.00 -15.34 -4.01
C GLU A 178 5.42 -16.48 -4.87
N SER A 179 4.24 -17.02 -4.51
CA SER A 179 3.53 -18.04 -5.27
C SER A 179 3.15 -17.61 -6.69
N ASP A 180 3.01 -16.30 -6.91
CA ASP A 180 2.67 -15.68 -8.19
C ASP A 180 3.92 -15.20 -8.95
N GLY A 181 5.11 -15.32 -8.34
CA GLY A 181 6.41 -14.99 -8.92
C GLY A 181 6.86 -13.54 -8.73
N PHE A 182 6.22 -12.77 -7.84
CA PHE A 182 6.59 -11.37 -7.55
C PHE A 182 6.45 -11.04 -6.05
N ASP A 183 6.86 -9.83 -5.65
CA ASP A 183 6.85 -9.37 -4.26
C ASP A 183 5.66 -8.46 -3.95
N ALA A 184 5.29 -7.61 -4.91
CA ALA A 184 4.24 -6.61 -4.78
C ALA A 184 3.38 -6.52 -6.04
N THR A 185 2.12 -6.14 -5.90
CA THR A 185 1.25 -5.76 -7.02
C THR A 185 1.44 -4.28 -7.36
N ALA A 186 1.12 -3.89 -8.60
CA ALA A 186 1.19 -2.50 -9.05
C ALA A 186 -0.09 -1.68 -8.77
N ASP A 187 -0.97 -2.17 -7.91
CA ASP A 187 -2.27 -1.57 -7.60
C ASP A 187 -2.48 -1.35 -6.10
N THR A 188 -3.68 -0.94 -5.69
CA THR A 188 -4.04 -0.61 -4.30
C THR A 188 -4.02 -1.78 -3.31
N ARG A 189 -3.75 -3.00 -3.74
CA ARG A 189 -3.53 -4.15 -2.83
C ARG A 189 -2.19 -4.04 -2.10
N ASP A 190 -1.21 -3.35 -2.72
CA ASP A 190 0.06 -2.96 -2.13
C ASP A 190 0.27 -1.45 -2.30
N GLN A 191 1.01 -1.00 -3.34
CA GLN A 191 1.24 0.41 -3.65
C GLN A 191 1.02 0.65 -5.14
N VAL A 192 0.34 1.73 -5.48
CA VAL A 192 0.11 2.09 -6.89
C VAL A 192 1.44 2.42 -7.55
N TYR A 193 1.81 1.61 -8.55
CA TYR A 193 3.08 1.72 -9.27
C TYR A 193 2.84 1.81 -10.78
N PHE A 194 3.22 2.93 -11.40
CA PHE A 194 3.05 3.15 -12.83
C PHE A 194 4.38 3.38 -13.57
N GLY A 195 5.49 2.97 -12.96
CA GLY A 195 6.82 3.14 -13.53
C GLY A 195 7.22 4.61 -13.67
N VAL A 196 7.90 4.94 -14.76
CA VAL A 196 8.57 6.23 -14.97
C VAL A 196 7.61 7.44 -14.97
N VAL A 197 6.33 7.25 -15.26
CA VAL A 197 5.35 8.37 -15.32
C VAL A 197 5.18 9.09 -13.98
N ALA A 198 5.47 8.41 -12.88
CA ALA A 198 5.40 8.99 -11.53
C ALA A 198 6.65 9.79 -11.14
N GLU A 199 7.73 9.65 -11.90
CA GLU A 199 9.02 10.22 -11.57
C GLU A 199 9.10 11.70 -11.94
N THR A 200 9.57 12.52 -11.03
CA THR A 200 9.93 13.93 -11.22
C THR A 200 11.30 14.20 -10.60
N PRO A 201 11.99 15.29 -10.96
CA PRO A 201 13.24 15.66 -10.29
C PRO A 201 13.12 15.74 -8.77
N GLN A 202 12.01 16.29 -8.26
CA GLN A 202 11.75 16.42 -6.82
C GLN A 202 11.53 15.05 -6.16
N VAL A 203 10.86 14.11 -6.84
CA VAL A 203 10.70 12.72 -6.36
C VAL A 203 12.07 12.07 -6.21
N TRP A 204 12.93 12.18 -7.23
CA TRP A 204 14.28 11.63 -7.18
C TRP A 204 15.17 12.31 -6.15
N GLU A 205 15.01 13.61 -5.92
CA GLU A 205 15.68 14.32 -4.81
C GLU A 205 15.31 13.69 -3.46
N ALA A 206 14.02 13.48 -3.20
CA ALA A 206 13.55 12.87 -1.97
C ALA A 206 14.03 11.43 -1.80
N VAL A 207 13.97 10.61 -2.86
CA VAL A 207 14.43 9.22 -2.83
C VAL A 207 15.93 9.14 -2.52
N ARG A 208 16.76 9.94 -3.19
CA ARG A 208 18.21 9.97 -2.97
C ARG A 208 18.59 10.51 -1.58
N ALA A 209 17.90 11.55 -1.11
CA ALA A 209 18.16 12.12 0.22
C ALA A 209 17.82 11.14 1.37
N THR A 210 16.96 10.15 1.10
CA THR A 210 16.56 9.11 2.06
C THR A 210 16.99 7.70 1.64
N ALA A 211 17.95 7.58 0.71
CA ALA A 211 18.38 6.29 0.17
C ALA A 211 18.75 5.30 1.30
N GLY A 212 18.17 4.11 1.25
CA GLY A 212 18.38 3.06 2.24
C GLY A 212 17.72 3.30 3.61
N GLU A 213 17.12 4.46 3.87
CA GLU A 213 16.44 4.72 5.15
C GLU A 213 15.10 3.99 5.24
N VAL A 214 14.87 3.33 6.38
CA VAL A 214 13.68 2.54 6.70
C VAL A 214 13.23 2.78 8.14
N LEU A 215 11.98 2.47 8.45
CA LEU A 215 11.46 2.47 9.80
C LEU A 215 11.65 1.11 10.47
N MET A 216 12.25 1.12 11.66
CA MET A 216 12.52 -0.06 12.47
C MET A 216 11.86 0.05 13.84
N TYR A 217 11.42 -1.10 14.37
CA TYR A 217 10.98 -1.25 15.73
C TYR A 217 11.63 -2.50 16.34
N ARG A 218 12.47 -2.32 17.37
CA ARG A 218 13.22 -3.43 18.01
C ARG A 218 14.03 -4.29 17.03
N GLY A 219 14.64 -3.65 16.03
CA GLY A 219 15.49 -4.33 15.04
C GLY A 219 14.74 -4.98 13.88
N GLU A 220 13.40 -4.82 13.79
CA GLU A 220 12.59 -5.34 12.68
C GLU A 220 11.95 -4.20 11.89
N LEU A 221 11.77 -4.41 10.58
CA LEU A 221 10.99 -3.49 9.73
C LEU A 221 9.55 -3.42 10.23
N VAL A 222 9.00 -2.21 10.34
CA VAL A 222 7.61 -2.00 10.77
C VAL A 222 6.62 -2.26 9.63
N ASP A 223 5.38 -2.53 10.01
CA ASP A 223 4.24 -2.53 9.08
C ASP A 223 3.89 -1.06 8.78
N ALA A 224 4.55 -0.46 7.80
CA ALA A 224 4.52 0.96 7.50
C ALA A 224 3.26 1.36 6.70
N PHE A 225 2.07 1.13 7.27
CA PHE A 225 0.80 1.54 6.66
C PHE A 225 0.70 3.05 6.53
N PHE A 226 0.04 3.49 5.47
CA PHE A 226 -0.23 4.91 5.22
C PHE A 226 -1.61 5.11 4.58
N HIS A 227 -2.16 6.28 4.74
CA HIS A 227 -3.48 6.64 4.21
C HIS A 227 -3.54 8.14 3.91
N SER A 228 -4.52 8.54 3.11
CA SER A 228 -4.63 9.93 2.67
C SER A 228 -4.84 10.91 3.84
N THR A 229 -5.89 10.75 4.64
CA THR A 229 -6.29 11.74 5.64
C THR A 229 -6.88 11.06 6.87
N CYS A 230 -6.35 11.30 8.05
CA CYS A 230 -6.87 10.71 9.29
C CYS A 230 -8.14 11.40 9.81
N GLY A 231 -8.34 12.69 9.48
CA GLY A 231 -9.50 13.50 9.87
C GLY A 231 -9.37 14.20 11.23
N TYR A 232 -8.74 13.58 12.21
CA TYR A 232 -8.46 14.15 13.56
C TYR A 232 -7.47 13.28 14.36
N SER A 233 -7.50 11.97 14.15
CA SER A 233 -6.60 10.98 14.76
C SER A 233 -6.38 9.81 13.85
N THR A 234 -5.21 9.18 13.91
CA THR A 234 -5.01 7.87 13.28
C THR A 234 -5.76 6.79 14.05
N ALA A 235 -5.85 5.60 13.48
CA ALA A 235 -6.49 4.43 14.08
C ALA A 235 -5.44 3.42 14.57
N GLY A 236 -5.79 2.59 15.54
CA GLY A 236 -5.09 1.36 15.82
C GLY A 236 -5.27 0.36 14.67
N VAL A 237 -4.28 -0.50 14.44
CA VAL A 237 -4.34 -1.49 13.35
C VAL A 237 -5.52 -2.45 13.51
N GLU A 238 -5.84 -2.82 14.74
CA GLU A 238 -6.97 -3.67 15.11
C GLU A 238 -8.34 -3.02 14.87
N GLU A 239 -8.38 -1.68 14.81
CA GLU A 239 -9.61 -0.92 14.54
C GLU A 239 -9.97 -0.89 13.04
N ALA A 240 -9.00 -1.12 12.17
CA ALA A 240 -9.17 -0.95 10.72
C ALA A 240 -9.08 -2.27 9.93
N PHE A 241 -8.32 -3.24 10.43
CA PHE A 241 -8.08 -4.50 9.72
C PHE A 241 -8.57 -5.69 10.53
N LYS A 242 -9.49 -6.45 9.94
CA LYS A 242 -10.10 -7.63 10.56
C LYS A 242 -9.06 -8.66 10.98
N GLY A 243 -9.08 -9.05 12.25
CA GLY A 243 -8.15 -10.04 12.82
C GLY A 243 -6.74 -9.53 13.08
N ALA A 244 -6.44 -8.25 12.78
CA ALA A 244 -5.14 -7.68 13.08
C ALA A 244 -4.92 -7.58 14.60
N GLN A 245 -3.71 -7.94 15.04
CA GLN A 245 -3.31 -7.79 16.43
C GLN A 245 -2.73 -6.40 16.69
N PRO A 246 -2.98 -5.78 17.86
CA PRO A 246 -2.42 -4.48 18.21
C PRO A 246 -0.90 -4.45 18.06
N ARG A 247 -0.39 -3.34 17.52
CA ARG A 247 1.05 -3.09 17.40
C ARG A 247 1.42 -1.84 18.20
N PRO A 248 2.50 -1.85 18.99
CA PRO A 248 2.88 -0.72 19.83
C PRO A 248 3.11 0.59 19.05
N TYR A 249 3.52 0.49 17.78
CA TYR A 249 3.79 1.59 16.87
C TYR A 249 2.62 1.92 15.91
N LEU A 250 1.50 1.16 15.92
CA LEU A 250 0.28 1.40 15.15
C LEU A 250 -0.91 1.61 16.08
N LYS A 251 -0.81 2.61 16.93
CA LYS A 251 -1.86 3.05 17.85
C LYS A 251 -2.45 4.39 17.41
N PRO A 252 -3.62 4.77 17.93
CA PRO A 252 -4.18 6.09 17.67
C PRO A 252 -3.21 7.22 18.06
N VAL A 253 -2.97 8.13 17.12
CA VAL A 253 -2.15 9.33 17.28
C VAL A 253 -2.99 10.53 16.92
N SER A 254 -3.10 11.52 17.83
CA SER A 254 -3.80 12.77 17.57
C SER A 254 -3.07 13.60 16.52
N ASP A 255 -3.83 14.14 15.57
CA ASP A 255 -3.33 15.06 14.55
C ASP A 255 -3.65 16.53 14.85
N ALA A 256 -4.11 16.82 16.08
CA ALA A 256 -4.45 18.17 16.52
C ALA A 256 -3.19 19.06 16.59
N ARG A 257 -3.34 20.32 16.11
CA ARG A 257 -2.30 21.35 16.18
C ARG A 257 -2.66 22.53 17.08
N GLY A 258 -3.78 22.41 17.81
CA GLY A 258 -4.31 23.47 18.71
C GLY A 258 -5.36 24.34 18.04
N GLY A 259 -6.12 25.10 18.85
CA GLY A 259 -7.14 26.03 18.37
C GLY A 259 -8.29 25.38 17.58
N GLY A 260 -8.56 24.10 17.78
CA GLY A 260 -9.58 23.36 17.00
C GLY A 260 -9.13 22.93 15.61
N HIS A 261 -7.87 23.16 15.26
CA HIS A 261 -7.27 22.79 13.97
C HIS A 261 -6.50 21.48 14.03
N TYR A 262 -6.30 20.88 12.85
CA TYR A 262 -5.57 19.63 12.66
C TYR A 262 -4.52 19.80 11.57
N TYR A 263 -3.42 19.05 11.64
CA TYR A 263 -2.40 19.10 10.59
C TYR A 263 -2.95 18.63 9.24
N CYS A 264 -3.91 17.70 9.22
CA CYS A 264 -4.54 17.20 8.01
C CYS A 264 -5.76 18.01 7.52
N ASP A 265 -6.08 19.16 8.12
CA ASP A 265 -7.25 19.98 7.73
C ASP A 265 -7.10 20.66 6.35
N LEU A 266 -5.90 20.64 5.78
CA LEU A 266 -5.61 21.05 4.41
C LEU A 266 -6.18 20.09 3.35
N SER A 267 -6.57 18.89 3.74
CA SER A 267 -7.07 17.87 2.83
C SER A 267 -8.46 18.23 2.30
N PRO A 268 -8.71 18.11 0.97
CA PRO A 268 -10.06 18.26 0.42
C PRO A 268 -11.03 17.17 0.94
N ARG A 269 -10.48 16.09 1.54
CA ARG A 269 -11.24 15.00 2.15
C ARG A 269 -11.20 15.02 3.67
N PHE A 270 -10.87 16.19 4.26
CA PHE A 270 -10.83 16.36 5.71
C PHE A 270 -12.19 16.13 6.36
N ARG A 271 -13.26 16.61 5.70
CA ARG A 271 -14.66 16.37 6.08
C ARG A 271 -15.43 15.89 4.84
N TRP A 272 -16.36 14.99 5.05
CA TRP A 272 -17.21 14.46 3.99
C TRP A 272 -18.62 14.20 4.49
N ARG A 273 -19.54 14.12 3.55
CA ARG A 273 -20.96 13.82 3.81
C ARG A 273 -21.49 12.97 2.66
N GLU A 274 -22.08 11.84 3.01
CA GLU A 274 -22.79 10.95 2.10
C GLU A 274 -24.23 10.82 2.54
N GLN A 275 -25.12 10.62 1.60
CA GLN A 275 -26.52 10.42 1.89
C GLN A 275 -27.15 9.40 0.94
N TRP A 276 -28.10 8.66 1.47
CA TRP A 276 -28.89 7.68 0.74
C TRP A 276 -30.36 7.85 1.10
N ASP A 277 -31.24 7.79 0.11
CA ASP A 277 -32.63 7.49 0.36
C ASP A 277 -32.83 5.99 0.68
N ALA A 278 -34.07 5.61 1.07
CA ALA A 278 -34.37 4.23 1.46
C ALA A 278 -34.11 3.23 0.31
N GLN A 279 -34.39 3.62 -0.93
CA GLN A 279 -34.23 2.76 -2.10
C GLN A 279 -32.75 2.56 -2.44
N GLN A 280 -31.96 3.64 -2.46
CA GLN A 280 -30.53 3.62 -2.69
C GLN A 280 -29.81 2.77 -1.63
N LEU A 281 -30.11 3.02 -0.35
CA LEU A 281 -29.51 2.28 0.77
C LEU A 281 -29.83 0.79 0.66
N ARG A 282 -31.08 0.43 0.41
CA ARG A 282 -31.50 -0.96 0.23
C ARG A 282 -30.77 -1.62 -0.95
N ALA A 283 -30.67 -0.93 -2.10
CA ALA A 283 -29.99 -1.44 -3.28
C ALA A 283 -28.49 -1.69 -3.04
N ILE A 284 -27.82 -0.86 -2.23
CA ILE A 284 -26.43 -1.06 -1.84
C ILE A 284 -26.31 -2.23 -0.88
N LEU A 285 -27.10 -2.25 0.20
CA LEU A 285 -27.03 -3.29 1.23
C LEU A 285 -27.36 -4.68 0.68
N SER A 286 -28.30 -4.80 -0.27
CA SER A 286 -28.63 -6.09 -0.90
C SER A 286 -27.47 -6.71 -1.67
N ARG A 287 -26.51 -5.91 -2.11
CA ARG A 287 -25.27 -6.39 -2.77
C ARG A 287 -24.13 -6.60 -1.78
N THR A 288 -23.97 -5.67 -0.82
CA THR A 288 -22.78 -5.62 0.03
C THR A 288 -22.87 -6.53 1.25
N LEU A 289 -24.04 -6.65 1.90
CA LEU A 289 -24.19 -7.51 3.08
C LEU A 289 -23.94 -8.99 2.76
N PRO A 290 -24.53 -9.59 1.69
CA PRO A 290 -24.18 -10.97 1.34
C PRO A 290 -22.70 -11.15 0.98
N ALA A 291 -22.11 -10.19 0.27
CA ALA A 291 -20.71 -10.28 -0.20
C ALA A 291 -19.68 -10.11 0.91
N VAL A 292 -19.97 -9.28 1.93
CA VAL A 292 -19.01 -8.94 3.00
C VAL A 292 -19.26 -9.73 4.27
N MET A 293 -20.55 -9.96 4.61
CA MET A 293 -20.98 -10.49 5.91
C MET A 293 -21.63 -11.88 5.81
N ASN A 294 -21.84 -12.41 4.61
CA ASN A 294 -22.55 -13.68 4.37
C ASN A 294 -23.97 -13.69 4.99
N VAL A 295 -24.68 -12.56 4.92
CA VAL A 295 -26.07 -12.41 5.41
C VAL A 295 -27.06 -12.82 4.32
N GLY A 296 -28.00 -13.70 4.65
CA GLY A 296 -29.04 -14.15 3.71
C GLY A 296 -30.01 -13.02 3.28
N GLY A 297 -30.56 -13.15 2.08
CA GLY A 297 -31.46 -12.14 1.48
C GLY A 297 -32.78 -11.90 2.26
N ASP A 298 -33.20 -12.86 3.07
CA ASP A 298 -34.47 -12.82 3.83
C ASP A 298 -34.47 -11.72 4.92
N VAL A 299 -33.33 -11.24 5.35
CA VAL A 299 -33.19 -10.16 6.34
C VAL A 299 -33.33 -8.78 5.68
N LEU A 300 -33.10 -8.65 4.37
CA LEU A 300 -32.95 -7.39 3.64
C LEU A 300 -34.32 -6.79 3.25
N GLN A 301 -35.22 -6.62 4.23
CA GLN A 301 -36.55 -6.04 4.04
C GLN A 301 -36.52 -4.50 4.22
N ARG A 302 -37.62 -3.94 4.71
CA ARG A 302 -37.73 -2.51 5.00
C ARG A 302 -36.79 -2.12 6.15
N ILE A 303 -35.93 -1.14 5.91
CA ILE A 303 -35.02 -0.61 6.92
C ILE A 303 -35.78 0.34 7.83
N THR A 304 -35.67 0.17 9.13
CA THR A 304 -36.34 0.98 10.14
C THR A 304 -35.41 1.91 10.89
N ASP A 305 -34.12 1.51 11.03
CA ASP A 305 -33.11 2.34 11.70
C ASP A 305 -31.69 1.97 11.29
N VAL A 306 -30.76 2.91 11.55
CA VAL A 306 -29.29 2.72 11.44
C VAL A 306 -28.63 3.50 12.57
N GLU A 307 -27.82 2.83 13.38
CA GLU A 307 -27.15 3.44 14.53
C GLU A 307 -25.70 2.98 14.69
N VAL A 308 -24.85 3.85 15.20
CA VAL A 308 -23.50 3.48 15.67
C VAL A 308 -23.65 3.01 17.12
N THR A 309 -23.47 1.72 17.36
CA THR A 309 -23.60 1.12 18.71
C THR A 309 -22.30 1.11 19.49
N GLN A 310 -21.17 1.14 18.79
CA GLN A 310 -19.83 1.18 19.43
C GLN A 310 -18.91 2.11 18.68
N THR A 311 -18.04 2.78 19.42
CA THR A 311 -16.92 3.57 18.89
C THR A 311 -15.59 3.00 19.38
N THR A 312 -14.55 3.10 18.55
CA THR A 312 -13.19 2.68 18.89
C THR A 312 -12.45 3.75 19.70
N ARG A 313 -11.24 3.44 20.16
CA ARG A 313 -10.37 4.41 20.87
C ARG A 313 -10.04 5.64 20.04
N SER A 314 -9.95 5.49 18.71
CA SER A 314 -9.72 6.61 17.80
C SER A 314 -10.99 7.39 17.46
N GLY A 315 -12.14 7.07 18.06
CA GLY A 315 -13.43 7.72 17.78
C GLY A 315 -14.08 7.30 16.46
N ARG A 316 -13.60 6.21 15.85
CA ARG A 316 -14.19 5.63 14.63
C ARG A 316 -15.34 4.71 14.98
N VAL A 317 -16.19 4.38 14.00
CA VAL A 317 -17.23 3.36 14.16
C VAL A 317 -16.57 2.04 14.53
N GLY A 318 -16.93 1.49 15.68
CA GLY A 318 -16.55 0.15 16.14
C GLY A 318 -17.59 -0.89 15.72
N GLU A 319 -18.89 -0.53 15.78
CA GLU A 319 -20.00 -1.33 15.31
C GLU A 319 -21.11 -0.42 14.78
N LEU A 320 -21.64 -0.77 13.60
CA LEU A 320 -22.85 -0.18 13.03
C LEU A 320 -23.98 -1.22 13.03
N ARG A 321 -25.14 -0.86 13.59
CA ARG A 321 -26.33 -1.69 13.57
C ARG A 321 -27.32 -1.16 12.54
N ILE A 322 -27.80 -2.03 11.66
CA ILE A 322 -28.89 -1.74 10.72
C ILE A 322 -30.09 -2.57 11.14
N VAL A 323 -31.20 -1.90 11.43
CA VAL A 323 -32.47 -2.52 11.89
C VAL A 323 -33.43 -2.63 10.72
N PHE A 324 -33.96 -3.81 10.52
CA PHE A 324 -34.98 -4.14 9.54
C PHE A 324 -36.30 -4.48 10.24
N GLU A 325 -37.38 -4.63 9.51
CA GLU A 325 -38.67 -5.04 10.08
C GLU A 325 -38.62 -6.41 10.80
N ARG A 326 -37.73 -7.29 10.37
CA ARG A 326 -37.58 -8.65 10.91
C ARG A 326 -36.14 -8.94 11.36
N GLY A 327 -35.64 -8.14 12.29
CA GLY A 327 -34.32 -8.36 12.87
C GLY A 327 -33.34 -7.24 12.57
N ASP A 328 -32.07 -7.47 12.89
CA ASP A 328 -31.01 -6.52 12.69
C ASP A 328 -29.71 -7.20 12.22
N VAL A 329 -28.83 -6.42 11.63
CA VAL A 329 -27.48 -6.81 11.25
C VAL A 329 -26.48 -5.90 11.94
N ARG A 330 -25.48 -6.48 12.60
CA ARG A 330 -24.37 -5.78 13.27
C ARG A 330 -23.13 -5.87 12.39
N ILE A 331 -22.61 -4.74 12.00
CA ILE A 331 -21.49 -4.61 11.07
C ILE A 331 -20.29 -4.13 11.85
N PRO A 332 -19.21 -4.93 11.97
CA PRO A 332 -17.96 -4.51 12.59
C PRO A 332 -17.37 -3.27 11.88
N GLY A 333 -16.72 -2.40 12.64
CA GLY A 333 -16.09 -1.17 12.13
C GLY A 333 -15.11 -1.41 10.98
N THR A 334 -14.44 -2.57 10.96
CA THR A 334 -13.55 -3.00 9.87
C THR A 334 -14.26 -3.21 8.54
N ASP A 335 -15.57 -3.52 8.56
CA ASP A 335 -16.35 -3.85 7.39
C ASP A 335 -17.27 -2.70 6.92
N VAL A 336 -17.50 -1.67 7.77
CA VAL A 336 -18.48 -0.59 7.47
C VAL A 336 -18.21 0.12 6.14
N ARG A 337 -16.93 0.31 5.77
CA ARG A 337 -16.58 0.97 4.50
C ARG A 337 -16.92 0.14 3.27
N ALA A 338 -16.87 -1.17 3.40
CA ALA A 338 -17.19 -2.10 2.34
C ALA A 338 -18.71 -2.36 2.23
N VAL A 339 -19.45 -2.20 3.32
CA VAL A 339 -20.91 -2.38 3.38
C VAL A 339 -21.64 -1.09 2.99
N LEU A 340 -21.32 0.03 3.64
CA LEU A 340 -22.01 1.31 3.44
C LEU A 340 -21.28 2.14 2.37
N ARG A 341 -21.47 1.76 1.10
CA ARG A 341 -20.80 2.38 -0.05
C ARG A 341 -21.58 3.59 -0.57
N PRO A 342 -20.90 4.67 -1.02
CA PRO A 342 -21.60 5.76 -1.72
C PRO A 342 -22.16 5.32 -3.09
N ASP A 343 -21.43 4.41 -3.77
CA ASP A 343 -21.82 3.83 -5.06
C ASP A 343 -21.31 2.39 -5.21
N ALA A 344 -21.51 1.77 -6.38
CA ALA A 344 -21.11 0.38 -6.63
C ALA A 344 -19.58 0.18 -6.71
N GLY A 345 -18.82 1.21 -7.06
CA GLY A 345 -17.39 1.14 -7.35
C GLY A 345 -16.49 1.60 -6.22
N SER A 346 -17.02 2.38 -5.25
CA SER A 346 -16.23 3.07 -4.24
C SER A 346 -16.45 2.52 -2.83
N LEU A 347 -15.41 2.51 -2.01
CA LEU A 347 -15.56 2.32 -0.56
C LEU A 347 -16.01 3.63 0.08
N LEU A 348 -16.69 3.55 1.24
CA LEU A 348 -16.93 4.74 2.06
C LEU A 348 -15.56 5.38 2.43
N GLN A 349 -15.52 6.71 2.47
CA GLN A 349 -14.27 7.48 2.64
C GLN A 349 -13.44 7.02 3.82
N SER A 350 -14.06 6.86 5.00
CA SER A 350 -13.42 6.37 6.23
C SER A 350 -14.44 5.69 7.14
N SER A 351 -13.98 5.07 8.22
CA SER A 351 -14.82 4.59 9.32
C SER A 351 -15.04 5.65 10.41
N ALA A 352 -14.52 6.87 10.25
CA ALA A 352 -14.70 7.99 11.18
C ALA A 352 -15.93 8.82 10.79
N PHE A 353 -17.13 8.40 11.23
CA PHE A 353 -18.37 9.10 10.90
C PHE A 353 -19.45 8.92 11.97
N GLN A 354 -20.46 9.77 11.89
CA GLN A 354 -21.72 9.66 12.62
C GLN A 354 -22.86 9.53 11.61
N VAL A 355 -23.98 8.96 12.04
CA VAL A 355 -25.17 8.80 11.22
C VAL A 355 -26.33 9.64 11.73
N THR A 356 -27.16 10.11 10.82
CA THR A 356 -28.45 10.75 11.10
C THR A 356 -29.50 10.06 10.25
N VAL A 357 -30.54 9.55 10.90
CA VAL A 357 -31.69 8.88 10.25
C VAL A 357 -32.90 9.81 10.23
N THR A 358 -33.50 9.97 9.07
CA THR A 358 -34.83 10.57 8.92
C THR A 358 -35.84 9.43 8.67
N LYS A 359 -36.98 9.44 9.37
CA LYS A 359 -38.01 8.43 9.24
C LYS A 359 -39.29 9.00 8.63
N SER A 360 -40.03 8.16 7.92
CA SER A 360 -41.41 8.39 7.48
C SER A 360 -42.19 7.08 7.64
N ASP A 361 -43.37 7.13 8.21
CA ASP A 361 -44.27 5.96 8.44
C ASP A 361 -43.52 4.79 9.16
N GLY A 362 -42.73 5.12 10.19
CA GLY A 362 -42.00 4.15 11.00
C GLY A 362 -40.81 3.50 10.31
N ALA A 363 -40.47 3.89 9.08
CA ALA A 363 -39.33 3.39 8.34
C ALA A 363 -38.30 4.50 8.03
N LEU A 364 -37.07 4.09 7.74
CA LEU A 364 -36.04 4.98 7.27
C LEU A 364 -36.41 5.54 5.89
N SER A 365 -36.50 6.87 5.78
CA SER A 365 -36.64 7.58 4.50
C SER A 365 -35.33 8.09 3.97
N ARG A 366 -34.39 8.48 4.87
CA ARG A 366 -33.06 8.96 4.51
C ARG A 366 -32.04 8.61 5.58
N LEU A 367 -30.85 8.19 5.14
CA LEU A 367 -29.65 8.07 5.94
C LEU A 367 -28.64 9.11 5.51
N VAL A 368 -28.03 9.80 6.46
CA VAL A 368 -26.87 10.68 6.25
C VAL A 368 -25.73 10.17 7.09
N ALA A 369 -24.57 9.98 6.47
CA ALA A 369 -23.29 9.76 7.15
C ALA A 369 -22.43 11.03 6.99
N ALA A 370 -22.06 11.65 8.10
CA ALA A 370 -21.15 12.78 8.14
C ALA A 370 -19.85 12.36 8.81
N GLY A 371 -18.73 12.49 8.11
CA GLY A 371 -17.48 11.90 8.54
C GLY A 371 -16.24 12.75 8.29
N ALA A 372 -15.11 12.19 8.68
CA ALA A 372 -13.81 12.83 8.62
C ALA A 372 -12.75 11.90 8.06
N GLY A 373 -11.88 12.44 7.20
CA GLY A 373 -10.72 11.73 6.66
C GLY A 373 -11.04 10.76 5.52
N SER A 374 -9.99 10.16 4.96
CA SER A 374 -10.05 9.26 3.81
C SER A 374 -8.97 8.18 3.94
N GLY A 375 -9.36 6.92 3.79
CA GLY A 375 -8.53 5.75 3.93
C GLY A 375 -8.83 4.97 5.21
N HIS A 376 -7.97 3.97 5.50
CA HIS A 376 -8.13 3.10 6.68
C HIS A 376 -7.77 3.77 8.02
N GLY A 377 -7.00 4.86 7.98
CA GLY A 377 -6.64 5.63 9.16
C GLY A 377 -5.41 5.16 9.93
N VAL A 378 -4.80 4.02 9.61
CA VAL A 378 -3.68 3.43 10.35
C VAL A 378 -2.34 4.00 9.90
N GLY A 379 -1.44 4.29 10.85
CA GLY A 379 -0.07 4.71 10.59
C GLY A 379 0.04 6.12 10.00
N PHE A 380 0.79 6.29 8.92
CA PHE A 380 1.15 7.58 8.36
C PHE A 380 -0.03 8.28 7.66
N CYS A 381 -0.35 9.50 8.11
CA CYS A 381 -1.34 10.36 7.48
C CYS A 381 -0.66 11.31 6.48
N GLN A 382 -0.90 11.12 5.18
CA GLN A 382 -0.24 11.89 4.12
C GLN A 382 -0.50 13.39 4.25
N TRP A 383 -1.76 13.81 4.38
CA TRP A 383 -2.11 15.23 4.56
C TRP A 383 -1.69 15.79 5.91
N GLY A 384 -1.68 14.97 6.96
CA GLY A 384 -1.13 15.36 8.25
C GLY A 384 0.38 15.60 8.18
N ALA A 385 1.12 14.75 7.45
CA ALA A 385 2.54 14.94 7.21
C ALA A 385 2.83 16.23 6.43
N ILE A 386 2.02 16.55 5.41
CA ILE A 386 2.09 17.83 4.68
C ILE A 386 1.89 19.01 5.64
N GLY A 387 0.86 18.98 6.49
CA GLY A 387 0.61 20.03 7.45
C GLY A 387 1.72 20.17 8.50
N ARG A 388 2.32 19.07 8.94
CA ARG A 388 3.47 19.04 9.86
C ARG A 388 4.72 19.60 9.20
N ALA A 389 4.99 19.26 7.95
CA ALA A 389 6.09 19.84 7.17
C ALA A 389 5.95 21.36 7.04
N ARG A 390 4.75 21.87 6.68
CA ARG A 390 4.45 23.31 6.65
C ARG A 390 4.60 24.00 8.00
N ALA A 391 4.45 23.25 9.10
CA ALA A 391 4.70 23.73 10.45
C ALA A 391 6.19 23.64 10.87
N GLY A 392 7.09 23.26 9.96
CA GLY A 392 8.54 23.20 10.16
C GLY A 392 9.05 21.89 10.77
N GLN A 393 8.21 20.85 10.91
CA GLN A 393 8.66 19.55 11.41
C GLN A 393 9.46 18.82 10.34
N ARG A 394 10.55 18.17 10.77
CA ARG A 394 11.41 17.35 9.91
C ARG A 394 10.81 15.96 9.69
N HIS A 395 11.17 15.31 8.59
CA HIS A 395 10.64 13.99 8.22
C HIS A 395 10.80 12.93 9.33
N ARG A 396 11.91 12.93 10.09
CA ARG A 396 12.11 12.01 11.22
C ARG A 396 11.15 12.27 12.38
N GLU A 397 10.83 13.52 12.69
CA GLU A 397 9.83 13.89 13.70
C GLU A 397 8.43 13.49 13.25
N ILE A 398 8.10 13.74 11.98
CA ILE A 398 6.83 13.34 11.37
C ILE A 398 6.65 11.82 11.48
N LEU A 399 7.68 11.05 11.10
CA LEU A 399 7.67 9.59 11.13
C LEU A 399 7.50 9.04 12.55
N THR A 400 8.29 9.50 13.51
CA THR A 400 8.21 9.04 14.91
C THR A 400 6.93 9.50 15.62
N THR A 401 6.26 10.54 15.11
CA THR A 401 4.92 10.92 15.55
C THR A 401 3.89 9.87 15.12
N TYR A 402 3.85 9.50 13.83
CA TYR A 402 2.86 8.53 13.32
C TYR A 402 3.20 7.07 13.64
N PHE A 403 4.46 6.78 13.91
CA PHE A 403 4.95 5.47 14.33
C PHE A 403 5.73 5.58 15.65
N PRO A 404 5.03 5.77 16.77
CA PRO A 404 5.68 6.03 18.06
C PRO A 404 6.57 4.87 18.51
N GLY A 405 7.76 5.21 19.01
CA GLY A 405 8.75 4.25 19.49
C GLY A 405 9.56 3.56 18.40
N THR A 406 9.43 3.99 17.14
CA THR A 406 10.28 3.52 16.04
C THR A 406 11.51 4.39 15.87
N SER A 407 12.52 3.86 15.14
CA SER A 407 13.70 4.58 14.68
C SER A 407 13.75 4.58 13.14
N VAL A 408 14.40 5.61 12.58
CA VAL A 408 14.78 5.64 11.17
C VAL A 408 16.23 5.17 11.07
N GLU A 409 16.45 4.06 10.40
CA GLU A 409 17.76 3.41 10.28
C GLU A 409 18.13 3.23 8.81
N LYS A 410 19.44 3.20 8.53
CA LYS A 410 19.95 2.94 7.19
C LYS A 410 20.17 1.43 7.03
N LEU A 411 19.50 0.82 6.04
CA LEU A 411 19.55 -0.62 5.80
C LEU A 411 20.64 -0.99 4.78
N TYR A 412 20.88 -0.15 3.76
CA TYR A 412 21.88 -0.32 2.71
C TYR A 412 22.52 0.99 2.28
#